data_1478e28a3ea45cf06ef75540b3f596b2
#
_entry.id   1478e28a3ea45cf06ef75540b3f596b2
#
_cell.length_a   1.000
_cell.length_b   1.000
_cell.length_c   1.000
_cell.angle_alpha   90.00
_cell.angle_beta   90.00
_cell.angle_gamma   90.00
#
_symmetry.space_group_name_H-M   'P 1'
#
loop_
_entity.id
_entity.type
_entity.pdbx_description
1 polymer ?
#
loop_
_entity_poly.entity_id
_entity_poly.type
_entity_poly.pdbx_seq_one_letter_code
_entity_poly.pdbx_strand_id
1 'polypeptide(L)'
;ADGTQFPAYVAEPATPAKAAVVVIQEIFGVNVHIREVADAYAKEGYLAIAPAMFHRAQANVELGYAEADMGAGMALKTAIESLPAPGALQDIQASIEHAHKLCGGKVGVVGYCWGGLLSWRAACMLNGLSAAAPYYGGGMTTEAESARQTKVPVMAHFAEEDKWISMDSVKAFQVAHPAAQVFTYAAHHGFNCNQRGAWQAEAAALAKQRTLDFFKQHLS
;
A
#
# COMPACT_ATOMS: atom_id res chain seq x y z
N ALA A 1 9.86 -17.75 8.07
CA ALA A 1 9.00 -17.95 6.88
C ALA A 1 8.51 -19.39 6.87
N ASP A 2 7.28 -19.63 6.47
CA ASP A 2 6.63 -20.94 6.44
C ASP A 2 6.93 -21.75 5.16
N GLY A 3 7.83 -21.23 4.29
CA GLY A 3 8.18 -21.85 3.01
C GLY A 3 7.18 -21.62 1.87
N THR A 4 6.10 -20.87 2.10
CA THR A 4 5.13 -20.56 1.05
C THR A 4 5.77 -19.70 -0.04
N GLN A 5 5.61 -20.13 -1.29
CA GLN A 5 5.98 -19.34 -2.46
C GLN A 5 4.74 -18.68 -3.05
N PHE A 6 4.85 -17.44 -3.46
CA PHE A 6 3.77 -16.66 -4.05
C PHE A 6 4.27 -15.80 -5.20
N PRO A 7 3.41 -15.53 -6.22
CA PRO A 7 3.78 -14.67 -7.31
C PRO A 7 3.79 -13.20 -6.88
N ALA A 8 4.63 -12.42 -7.57
CA ALA A 8 4.62 -10.97 -7.49
C ALA A 8 4.81 -10.39 -8.91
N TYR A 9 4.18 -9.28 -9.19
CA TYR A 9 4.50 -8.49 -10.36
C TYR A 9 5.73 -7.65 -10.05
N VAL A 10 6.74 -7.70 -10.93
CA VAL A 10 7.98 -6.95 -10.78
C VAL A 10 8.12 -6.01 -11.96
N ALA A 11 8.28 -4.72 -11.69
CA ALA A 11 8.58 -3.70 -12.67
C ALA A 11 10.00 -3.15 -12.41
N GLU A 12 10.86 -3.28 -13.41
CA GLU A 12 12.26 -2.86 -13.35
C GLU A 12 12.45 -1.51 -14.03
N PRO A 13 13.23 -0.60 -13.44
CA PRO A 13 13.59 0.66 -14.09
C PRO A 13 14.57 0.44 -15.25
N ALA A 14 14.66 1.39 -16.16
CA ALA A 14 15.57 1.34 -17.31
C ALA A 14 17.07 1.31 -16.93
N THR A 15 17.42 1.72 -15.72
CA THR A 15 18.78 1.69 -15.16
C THR A 15 18.76 0.92 -13.85
N PRO A 16 19.90 0.37 -13.38
CA PRO A 16 19.95 -0.37 -12.12
C PRO A 16 19.34 0.44 -10.97
N ALA A 17 18.33 -0.13 -10.33
CA ALA A 17 17.63 0.50 -9.21
C ALA A 17 18.55 0.66 -8.00
N LYS A 18 18.51 1.82 -7.35
CA LYS A 18 19.22 2.09 -6.08
C LYS A 18 18.33 1.92 -4.86
N ALA A 19 17.02 1.83 -5.08
CA ALA A 19 16.02 1.62 -4.05
C ALA A 19 14.82 0.86 -4.62
N ALA A 20 14.01 0.29 -3.75
CA ALA A 20 12.81 -0.45 -4.14
C ALA A 20 11.54 0.06 -3.45
N VAL A 21 10.39 -0.19 -4.08
CA VAL A 21 9.06 0.09 -3.53
C VAL A 21 8.22 -1.18 -3.61
N VAL A 22 7.73 -1.65 -2.46
CA VAL A 22 6.72 -2.71 -2.39
C VAL A 22 5.35 -2.06 -2.54
N VAL A 23 4.59 -2.48 -3.55
CA VAL A 23 3.27 -1.91 -3.89
C VAL A 23 2.18 -2.87 -3.43
N ILE A 24 1.41 -2.48 -2.41
CA ILE A 24 0.37 -3.34 -1.84
C ILE A 24 -0.98 -3.03 -2.48
N GLN A 25 -1.59 -4.07 -3.02
CA GLN A 25 -2.87 -4.04 -3.74
C GLN A 25 -4.05 -3.57 -2.90
N GLU A 26 -5.11 -3.12 -3.57
CA GLU A 26 -6.45 -3.00 -3.02
C GLU A 26 -7.08 -4.40 -2.79
N ILE A 27 -8.38 -4.48 -2.60
CA ILE A 27 -9.11 -5.77 -2.51
C ILE A 27 -9.34 -6.45 -3.87
N PHE A 28 -8.74 -5.98 -4.94
CA PHE A 28 -8.98 -6.46 -6.31
C PHE A 28 -7.83 -7.31 -6.88
N GLY A 29 -6.82 -7.63 -6.07
CA GLY A 29 -5.66 -8.39 -6.53
C GLY A 29 -4.60 -7.51 -7.23
N VAL A 30 -3.59 -8.15 -7.79
CA VAL A 30 -2.56 -7.49 -8.62
C VAL A 30 -3.12 -7.32 -10.03
N ASN A 31 -4.17 -6.52 -10.14
CA ASN A 31 -4.88 -6.24 -11.38
C ASN A 31 -4.14 -5.18 -12.25
N VAL A 32 -4.75 -4.81 -13.36
CA VAL A 32 -4.15 -3.84 -14.31
C VAL A 32 -3.73 -2.55 -13.60
N HIS A 33 -4.60 -1.98 -12.74
CA HIS A 33 -4.27 -0.74 -12.03
C HIS A 33 -3.02 -0.86 -11.12
N ILE A 34 -2.91 -1.94 -10.35
CA ILE A 34 -1.76 -2.13 -9.46
C ILE A 34 -0.47 -2.37 -10.24
N ARG A 35 -0.54 -3.04 -11.41
CA ARG A 35 0.61 -3.18 -12.31
C ARG A 35 1.02 -1.84 -12.91
N GLU A 36 0.07 -1.01 -13.36
CA GLU A 36 0.33 0.35 -13.84
C GLU A 36 0.98 1.23 -12.76
N VAL A 37 0.57 1.08 -11.51
CA VAL A 37 1.19 1.77 -10.37
C VAL A 37 2.64 1.30 -10.19
N ALA A 38 2.91 0.00 -10.23
CA ALA A 38 4.27 -0.53 -10.13
C ALA A 38 5.15 -0.02 -11.30
N ASP A 39 4.63 -0.06 -12.52
CA ASP A 39 5.31 0.48 -13.71
C ASP A 39 5.62 1.98 -13.59
N ALA A 40 4.70 2.72 -12.94
CA ALA A 40 4.90 4.14 -12.70
C ALA A 40 6.05 4.41 -11.72
N TYR A 41 6.22 3.59 -10.68
CA TYR A 41 7.40 3.67 -9.79
C TYR A 41 8.69 3.23 -10.50
N ALA A 42 8.61 2.23 -11.37
CA ALA A 42 9.78 1.81 -12.17
C ALA A 42 10.26 2.93 -13.12
N LYS A 43 9.34 3.68 -13.73
CA LYS A 43 9.69 4.87 -14.56
C LYS A 43 10.38 5.97 -13.74
N GLU A 44 10.16 6.04 -12.44
CA GLU A 44 10.81 6.96 -11.51
C GLU A 44 12.15 6.43 -10.97
N GLY A 45 12.59 5.25 -11.43
CA GLY A 45 13.89 4.67 -11.09
C GLY A 45 13.89 3.69 -9.90
N TYR A 46 12.73 3.31 -9.39
CA TYR A 46 12.61 2.30 -8.32
C TYR A 46 12.40 0.90 -8.89
N LEU A 47 13.00 -0.12 -8.27
CA LEU A 47 12.50 -1.48 -8.44
C LEU A 47 11.14 -1.58 -7.74
N ALA A 48 10.06 -1.88 -8.46
CA ALA A 48 8.73 -2.01 -7.88
C ALA A 48 8.29 -3.47 -7.83
N ILE A 49 7.80 -3.92 -6.66
CA ILE A 49 7.33 -5.29 -6.45
C ILE A 49 5.91 -5.25 -5.89
N ALA A 50 4.95 -5.83 -6.60
CA ALA A 50 3.57 -5.96 -6.17
C ALA A 50 3.24 -7.43 -5.85
N PRO A 51 3.29 -7.84 -4.56
CA PRO A 51 3.00 -9.22 -4.16
C PRO A 51 1.51 -9.55 -4.31
N ALA A 52 1.19 -10.76 -4.75
CA ALA A 52 -0.19 -11.26 -4.84
C ALA A 52 -0.70 -11.63 -3.44
N MET A 53 -1.25 -10.66 -2.71
CA MET A 53 -1.64 -10.80 -1.30
C MET A 53 -2.76 -11.82 -1.05
N PHE A 54 -3.47 -12.25 -2.08
CA PHE A 54 -4.56 -13.22 -1.97
C PHE A 54 -4.16 -14.68 -2.22
N HIS A 55 -2.90 -14.93 -2.59
CA HIS A 55 -2.45 -16.27 -3.01
C HIS A 55 -2.71 -17.36 -1.96
N ARG A 56 -2.72 -17.03 -0.67
CA ARG A 56 -3.01 -18.00 0.42
C ARG A 56 -4.48 -18.42 0.47
N ALA A 57 -5.39 -17.62 -0.09
CA ALA A 57 -6.82 -17.94 -0.22
C ALA A 57 -7.15 -18.39 -1.64
N GLN A 58 -6.64 -17.67 -2.63
CA GLN A 58 -6.89 -17.94 -4.05
C GLN A 58 -5.74 -17.42 -4.91
N ALA A 59 -5.23 -18.25 -5.81
CA ALA A 59 -4.20 -17.87 -6.77
C ALA A 59 -4.78 -17.03 -7.92
N ASN A 60 -3.92 -16.21 -8.54
CA ASN A 60 -4.20 -15.47 -9.77
C ASN A 60 -5.47 -14.59 -9.70
N VAL A 61 -5.62 -13.86 -8.59
CA VAL A 61 -6.76 -12.94 -8.41
C VAL A 61 -6.49 -11.64 -9.16
N GLU A 62 -7.31 -11.36 -10.16
CA GLU A 62 -7.36 -10.10 -10.90
C GLU A 62 -8.83 -9.69 -11.08
N LEU A 63 -9.37 -8.92 -10.14
CA LEU A 63 -10.75 -8.48 -10.16
C LEU A 63 -10.87 -7.10 -10.83
N GLY A 64 -12.02 -6.84 -11.43
CA GLY A 64 -12.45 -5.53 -11.86
C GLY A 64 -13.05 -4.71 -10.70
N TYR A 65 -13.93 -3.76 -11.03
CA TYR A 65 -14.49 -2.83 -10.06
C TYR A 65 -16.03 -2.85 -10.04
N ALA A 66 -16.65 -3.89 -10.60
CA ALA A 66 -18.09 -4.11 -10.51
C ALA A 66 -18.50 -4.51 -9.08
N GLU A 67 -19.78 -4.45 -8.77
CA GLU A 67 -20.30 -4.81 -7.45
C GLU A 67 -19.97 -6.26 -7.08
N ALA A 68 -20.03 -7.18 -8.03
CA ALA A 68 -19.65 -8.58 -7.83
C ALA A 68 -18.16 -8.73 -7.50
N ASP A 69 -17.29 -7.96 -8.15
CA ASP A 69 -15.84 -7.92 -7.88
C ASP A 69 -15.56 -7.38 -6.47
N MET A 70 -16.30 -6.35 -6.06
CA MET A 70 -16.22 -5.80 -4.70
C MET A 70 -16.57 -6.87 -3.66
N GLY A 71 -17.66 -7.62 -3.87
CA GLY A 71 -18.08 -8.72 -2.99
C GLY A 71 -17.01 -9.82 -2.90
N ALA A 72 -16.48 -10.25 -4.05
CA ALA A 72 -15.42 -11.26 -4.12
C ALA A 72 -14.14 -10.80 -3.43
N GLY A 73 -13.72 -9.56 -3.67
CA GLY A 73 -12.54 -8.96 -3.04
C GLY A 73 -12.66 -8.84 -1.53
N MET A 74 -13.85 -8.48 -1.02
CA MET A 74 -14.12 -8.43 0.43
C MET A 74 -14.08 -9.83 1.06
N ALA A 75 -14.59 -10.86 0.39
CA ALA A 75 -14.52 -12.24 0.86
C ALA A 75 -13.05 -12.71 0.95
N LEU A 76 -12.26 -12.44 -0.08
CA LEU A 76 -10.83 -12.76 -0.10
C LEU A 76 -10.05 -12.03 1.00
N LYS A 77 -10.31 -10.73 1.18
CA LYS A 77 -9.74 -9.94 2.28
C LYS A 77 -10.04 -10.59 3.62
N THR A 78 -11.31 -10.96 3.87
CA THR A 78 -11.72 -11.60 5.12
C THR A 78 -11.00 -12.95 5.32
N ALA A 79 -10.88 -13.76 4.27
CA ALA A 79 -10.14 -15.03 4.33
C ALA A 79 -8.66 -14.81 4.73
N ILE A 80 -7.98 -13.83 4.12
CA ILE A 80 -6.58 -13.51 4.48
C ILE A 80 -6.45 -12.94 5.89
N GLU A 81 -7.36 -12.08 6.32
CA GLU A 81 -7.34 -11.50 7.67
C GLU A 81 -7.67 -12.52 8.77
N SER A 82 -8.32 -13.64 8.41
CA SER A 82 -8.60 -14.76 9.32
C SER A 82 -7.42 -15.73 9.48
N LEU A 83 -6.35 -15.57 8.72
CA LEU A 83 -5.15 -16.40 8.87
C LEU A 83 -4.50 -16.15 10.26
N PRO A 84 -3.92 -17.20 10.86
CA PRO A 84 -3.13 -17.03 12.09
C PRO A 84 -2.02 -16.00 11.91
N ALA A 85 -1.69 -15.27 12.98
CA ALA A 85 -0.58 -14.33 12.94
C ALA A 85 0.74 -15.04 12.53
N PRO A 86 1.59 -14.38 11.74
CA PRO A 86 1.55 -12.99 11.30
C PRO A 86 0.68 -12.73 10.04
N GLY A 87 -0.04 -13.72 9.51
CA GLY A 87 -0.98 -13.56 8.40
C GLY A 87 -0.34 -12.94 7.15
N ALA A 88 -1.02 -11.98 6.54
CA ALA A 88 -0.52 -11.29 5.35
C ALA A 88 0.83 -10.55 5.55
N LEU A 89 1.16 -10.19 6.77
CA LEU A 89 2.40 -9.44 7.05
C LEU A 89 3.66 -10.25 6.79
N GLN A 90 3.62 -11.59 6.90
CA GLN A 90 4.77 -12.43 6.55
C GLN A 90 5.12 -12.35 5.06
N ASP A 91 4.10 -12.22 4.19
CA ASP A 91 4.31 -12.12 2.74
C ASP A 91 4.86 -10.74 2.36
N ILE A 92 4.42 -9.70 3.06
CA ILE A 92 4.99 -8.35 2.92
C ILE A 92 6.43 -8.33 3.40
N GLN A 93 6.75 -8.96 4.55
CA GLN A 93 8.13 -9.07 5.04
C GLN A 93 9.04 -9.78 4.02
N ALA A 94 8.58 -10.90 3.46
CA ALA A 94 9.32 -11.62 2.43
C ALA A 94 9.53 -10.76 1.17
N SER A 95 8.54 -9.95 0.79
CA SER A 95 8.64 -9.03 -0.35
C SER A 95 9.65 -7.91 -0.10
N ILE A 96 9.71 -7.37 1.12
CA ILE A 96 10.71 -6.36 1.54
C ILE A 96 12.12 -6.95 1.46
N GLU A 97 12.32 -8.14 2.01
CA GLU A 97 13.61 -8.84 1.99
C GLU A 97 14.06 -9.16 0.56
N HIS A 98 13.13 -9.61 -0.29
CA HIS A 98 13.40 -9.89 -1.69
C HIS A 98 13.73 -8.61 -2.47
N ALA A 99 12.99 -7.52 -2.26
CA ALA A 99 13.25 -6.22 -2.86
C ALA A 99 14.65 -5.70 -2.49
N HIS A 100 14.99 -5.77 -1.21
CA HIS A 100 16.34 -5.39 -0.74
C HIS A 100 17.43 -6.24 -1.38
N LYS A 101 17.23 -7.56 -1.49
CA LYS A 101 18.19 -8.47 -2.13
C LYS A 101 18.41 -8.14 -3.61
N LEU A 102 17.37 -7.73 -4.33
CA LEU A 102 17.46 -7.42 -5.76
C LEU A 102 18.11 -6.05 -6.03
N CYS A 103 17.77 -5.01 -5.26
CA CYS A 103 18.29 -3.67 -5.51
C CYS A 103 19.53 -3.31 -4.67
N GLY A 104 19.80 -4.03 -3.58
CA GLY A 104 20.90 -3.73 -2.64
C GLY A 104 20.71 -2.43 -1.85
N GLY A 105 19.58 -1.74 -2.02
CA GLY A 105 19.30 -0.43 -1.45
C GLY A 105 18.14 -0.44 -0.44
N LYS A 106 17.69 0.76 -0.08
CA LYS A 106 16.56 0.97 0.83
C LYS A 106 15.24 0.53 0.19
N VAL A 107 14.28 0.16 1.03
CA VAL A 107 12.95 -0.29 0.59
C VAL A 107 11.86 0.57 1.22
N GLY A 108 10.97 1.11 0.39
CA GLY A 108 9.72 1.74 0.79
C GLY A 108 8.53 0.82 0.58
N VAL A 109 7.41 1.14 1.22
CA VAL A 109 6.13 0.48 0.96
C VAL A 109 5.06 1.53 0.64
N VAL A 110 4.27 1.27 -0.38
CA VAL A 110 3.06 2.03 -0.69
C VAL A 110 1.90 1.04 -0.79
N GLY A 111 0.73 1.45 -0.36
CA GLY A 111 -0.45 0.60 -0.47
C GLY A 111 -1.74 1.39 -0.54
N TYR A 112 -2.74 0.79 -1.16
CA TYR A 112 -4.00 1.44 -1.51
C TYR A 112 -5.17 0.72 -0.87
N CYS A 113 -6.14 1.43 -0.30
CA CYS A 113 -7.30 0.86 0.36
C CYS A 113 -6.91 -0.14 1.48
N TRP A 114 -7.23 -1.40 1.35
CA TRP A 114 -6.75 -2.46 2.24
C TRP A 114 -5.21 -2.51 2.29
N GLY A 115 -4.56 -2.34 1.15
CA GLY A 115 -3.09 -2.22 1.08
C GLY A 115 -2.56 -1.00 1.84
N GLY A 116 -3.34 0.07 1.95
CA GLY A 116 -3.00 1.21 2.80
C GLY A 116 -2.94 0.84 4.27
N LEU A 117 -3.93 0.08 4.78
CA LEU A 117 -3.89 -0.48 6.13
C LEU A 117 -2.68 -1.41 6.31
N LEU A 118 -2.41 -2.28 5.34
CA LEU A 118 -1.27 -3.20 5.41
C LEU A 118 0.07 -2.46 5.38
N SER A 119 0.20 -1.37 4.62
CA SER A 119 1.38 -0.51 4.60
C SER A 119 1.62 0.18 5.94
N TRP A 120 0.55 0.63 6.59
CA TRP A 120 0.60 1.17 7.95
C TRP A 120 1.10 0.11 8.94
N ARG A 121 0.49 -1.08 8.93
CA ARG A 121 0.92 -2.20 9.78
C ARG A 121 2.37 -2.61 9.52
N ALA A 122 2.79 -2.62 8.25
CA ALA A 122 4.17 -2.88 7.87
C ALA A 122 5.14 -1.86 8.48
N ALA A 123 4.81 -0.56 8.44
CA ALA A 123 5.59 0.51 9.05
C ALA A 123 5.73 0.36 10.57
N CYS A 124 4.72 -0.21 11.23
CA CYS A 124 4.73 -0.43 12.68
C CYS A 124 5.41 -1.73 13.11
N MET A 125 5.29 -2.80 12.32
CA MET A 125 5.58 -4.17 12.78
C MET A 125 6.74 -4.84 12.06
N LEU A 126 6.99 -4.51 10.78
CA LEU A 126 8.00 -5.20 9.96
C LEU A 126 9.39 -4.55 10.06
N ASN A 127 10.39 -5.22 9.52
CA ASN A 127 11.77 -4.75 9.49
C ASN A 127 12.24 -4.54 8.05
N GLY A 128 13.30 -3.76 7.87
CA GLY A 128 13.92 -3.52 6.56
C GLY A 128 13.23 -2.44 5.72
N LEU A 129 12.16 -1.80 6.22
CA LEU A 129 11.58 -0.62 5.60
C LEU A 129 12.35 0.65 5.97
N SER A 130 12.34 1.63 5.08
CA SER A 130 12.87 2.98 5.29
C SER A 130 11.78 4.06 5.25
N ALA A 131 10.64 3.79 4.64
CA ALA A 131 9.49 4.70 4.57
C ALA A 131 8.19 3.95 4.19
N ALA A 132 7.03 4.50 4.54
CA ALA A 132 5.73 3.96 4.17
C ALA A 132 4.75 5.06 3.73
N ALA A 133 3.99 4.77 2.67
CA ALA A 133 3.01 5.70 2.09
C ALA A 133 1.62 5.03 1.95
N PRO A 134 0.82 4.94 3.02
CA PRO A 134 -0.55 4.44 2.97
C PRO A 134 -1.50 5.44 2.28
N TYR A 135 -2.29 4.94 1.33
CA TYR A 135 -3.37 5.67 0.67
C TYR A 135 -4.72 5.15 1.13
N TYR A 136 -5.58 6.04 1.62
CA TYR A 136 -6.94 5.75 2.09
C TYR A 136 -7.08 4.39 2.77
N GLY A 137 -6.20 4.12 3.72
CA GLY A 137 -6.13 2.84 4.42
C GLY A 137 -7.36 2.59 5.30
N GLY A 138 -8.30 1.78 4.79
CA GLY A 138 -9.52 1.47 5.52
C GLY A 138 -9.21 0.75 6.84
N GLY A 139 -9.61 1.35 7.94
CA GLY A 139 -9.37 0.83 9.29
C GLY A 139 -8.09 1.33 9.97
N MET A 140 -7.14 1.98 9.26
CA MET A 140 -5.90 2.44 9.90
C MET A 140 -6.09 3.56 10.93
N THR A 141 -7.22 4.26 10.89
CA THR A 141 -7.58 5.33 11.84
C THR A 141 -8.41 4.82 13.03
N THR A 142 -8.62 3.51 13.17
CA THR A 142 -9.28 2.94 14.35
C THR A 142 -8.39 3.08 15.59
N GLU A 143 -8.97 3.08 16.79
CA GLU A 143 -8.24 3.20 18.04
C GLU A 143 -7.12 2.16 18.17
N ALA A 144 -7.39 0.89 17.82
CA ALA A 144 -6.42 -0.19 17.91
C ALA A 144 -5.23 0.00 16.94
N GLU A 145 -5.45 0.55 15.74
CA GLU A 145 -4.38 0.83 14.80
C GLU A 145 -3.65 2.14 15.15
N SER A 146 -4.38 3.16 15.60
CA SER A 146 -3.79 4.43 16.04
C SER A 146 -2.95 4.30 17.32
N ALA A 147 -3.14 3.27 18.11
CA ALA A 147 -2.28 2.98 19.28
C ALA A 147 -0.90 2.43 18.91
N ARG A 148 -0.70 1.98 17.65
CA ARG A 148 0.60 1.45 17.19
C ARG A 148 1.63 2.57 17.01
N GLN A 149 2.89 2.24 17.19
CA GLN A 149 4.01 3.16 16.94
C GLN A 149 4.74 2.75 15.66
N THR A 150 5.04 3.72 14.80
CA THR A 150 5.78 3.48 13.57
C THR A 150 7.28 3.35 13.84
N LYS A 151 7.94 2.44 13.13
CA LYS A 151 9.40 2.28 13.14
C LYS A 151 10.10 3.13 12.09
N VAL A 152 9.34 3.65 11.13
CA VAL A 152 9.85 4.40 9.97
C VAL A 152 8.98 5.62 9.70
N PRO A 153 9.46 6.64 8.97
CA PRO A 153 8.65 7.75 8.52
C PRO A 153 7.43 7.30 7.72
N VAL A 154 6.30 7.98 7.93
CA VAL A 154 5.02 7.70 7.25
C VAL A 154 4.48 8.97 6.61
N MET A 155 4.00 8.84 5.37
CA MET A 155 3.20 9.85 4.68
C MET A 155 1.85 9.24 4.30
N ALA A 156 0.77 9.67 4.93
CA ALA A 156 -0.57 9.13 4.73
C ALA A 156 -1.46 10.07 3.88
N HIS A 157 -2.22 9.48 2.96
CA HIS A 157 -3.12 10.20 2.07
C HIS A 157 -4.56 9.76 2.31
N PHE A 158 -5.47 10.69 2.61
CA PHE A 158 -6.88 10.42 2.87
C PHE A 158 -7.79 11.24 1.96
N ALA A 159 -8.98 10.72 1.68
CA ALA A 159 -10.03 11.42 0.97
C ALA A 159 -11.01 12.05 1.96
N GLU A 160 -11.45 13.30 1.71
CA GLU A 160 -12.34 14.04 2.60
C GLU A 160 -13.80 13.54 2.53
N GLU A 161 -14.18 12.94 1.39
CA GLU A 161 -15.50 12.36 1.14
C GLU A 161 -15.49 10.82 1.20
N ASP A 162 -14.60 10.25 2.03
CA ASP A 162 -14.50 8.81 2.21
C ASP A 162 -15.65 8.27 3.07
N LYS A 163 -16.38 7.29 2.54
CA LYS A 163 -17.54 6.68 3.25
C LYS A 163 -17.12 5.73 4.39
N TRP A 164 -15.86 5.29 4.41
CA TRP A 164 -15.34 4.32 5.39
C TRP A 164 -14.36 4.94 6.39
N ILE A 165 -13.82 6.13 6.08
CA ILE A 165 -12.81 6.80 6.90
C ILE A 165 -13.29 8.23 7.16
N SER A 166 -13.81 8.48 8.36
CA SER A 166 -14.31 9.81 8.69
C SER A 166 -13.17 10.82 8.91
N MET A 167 -13.38 12.07 8.55
CA MET A 167 -12.40 13.14 8.79
C MET A 167 -12.08 13.33 10.28
N ASP A 168 -13.01 13.03 11.18
CA ASP A 168 -12.75 13.09 12.62
C ASP A 168 -11.78 11.99 13.06
N SER A 169 -11.89 10.78 12.49
CA SER A 169 -10.91 9.73 12.73
C SER A 169 -9.52 10.05 12.16
N VAL A 170 -9.47 10.74 11.00
CA VAL A 170 -8.20 11.22 10.42
C VAL A 170 -7.55 12.27 11.32
N LYS A 171 -8.32 13.23 11.85
CA LYS A 171 -7.81 14.21 12.81
C LYS A 171 -7.30 13.57 14.09
N ALA A 172 -8.03 12.58 14.63
CA ALA A 172 -7.57 11.83 15.80
C ALA A 172 -6.27 11.08 15.51
N PHE A 173 -6.15 10.46 14.34
CA PHE A 173 -4.93 9.82 13.87
C PHE A 173 -3.74 10.80 13.76
N GLN A 174 -3.96 12.00 13.23
CA GLN A 174 -2.93 13.06 13.17
C GLN A 174 -2.43 13.48 14.56
N VAL A 175 -3.36 13.59 15.52
CA VAL A 175 -3.00 13.92 16.92
C VAL A 175 -2.18 12.79 17.55
N ALA A 176 -2.54 11.53 17.29
CA ALA A 176 -1.81 10.36 17.81
C ALA A 176 -0.43 10.19 17.16
N HIS A 177 -0.26 10.66 15.91
CA HIS A 177 0.98 10.49 15.13
C HIS A 177 1.51 11.82 14.59
N PRO A 178 1.97 12.74 15.45
CA PRO A 178 2.42 14.07 15.03
C PRO A 178 3.66 14.07 14.12
N ALA A 179 4.41 12.97 14.09
CA ALA A 179 5.55 12.79 13.18
C ALA A 179 5.15 12.30 11.79
N ALA A 180 3.93 11.79 11.60
CA ALA A 180 3.44 11.37 10.31
C ALA A 180 3.00 12.58 9.47
N GLN A 181 3.38 12.59 8.19
CA GLN A 181 2.86 13.56 7.25
C GLN A 181 1.47 13.07 6.79
N VAL A 182 0.43 13.84 7.05
CA VAL A 182 -0.95 13.47 6.69
C VAL A 182 -1.53 14.52 5.76
N PHE A 183 -1.97 14.07 4.58
CA PHE A 183 -2.58 14.90 3.56
C PHE A 183 -4.02 14.46 3.30
N THR A 184 -4.91 15.43 3.12
CA THR A 184 -6.30 15.19 2.74
C THR A 184 -6.60 15.81 1.36
N TYR A 185 -7.57 15.24 0.66
CA TYR A 185 -7.92 15.60 -0.70
C TYR A 185 -9.45 15.67 -0.83
N ALA A 186 -9.96 16.66 -1.53
CA ALA A 186 -11.37 16.76 -1.89
C ALA A 186 -11.74 15.67 -2.91
N ALA A 187 -11.89 14.46 -2.44
CA ALA A 187 -12.04 13.25 -3.24
C ALA A 187 -12.75 12.14 -2.44
N HIS A 188 -13.12 11.07 -3.15
CA HIS A 188 -13.70 9.86 -2.56
C HIS A 188 -12.66 8.75 -2.34
N HIS A 189 -13.04 7.70 -1.60
CA HIS A 189 -12.21 6.50 -1.42
C HIS A 189 -11.81 5.88 -2.76
N GLY A 190 -10.52 5.61 -2.96
CA GLY A 190 -10.00 5.06 -4.21
C GLY A 190 -9.68 6.12 -5.28
N PHE A 191 -9.55 7.39 -4.90
CA PHE A 191 -9.29 8.50 -5.82
C PHE A 191 -8.04 8.33 -6.70
N ASN A 192 -7.10 7.47 -6.29
CA ASN A 192 -5.88 7.20 -7.07
C ASN A 192 -6.12 6.22 -8.24
N CYS A 193 -7.23 5.47 -8.25
CA CYS A 193 -7.46 4.45 -9.26
C CYS A 193 -8.19 5.03 -10.49
N ASN A 194 -7.46 5.17 -11.59
CA ASN A 194 -7.96 5.70 -12.86
C ASN A 194 -9.02 4.80 -13.55
N GLN A 195 -9.24 3.59 -13.04
CA GLN A 195 -10.24 2.64 -13.54
C GLN A 195 -11.55 2.66 -12.74
N ARG A 196 -11.64 3.51 -11.71
CA ARG A 196 -12.82 3.65 -10.85
C ARG A 196 -13.54 4.97 -11.06
N GLY A 197 -14.86 4.98 -10.85
CA GLY A 197 -15.64 6.22 -10.88
C GLY A 197 -15.25 7.24 -9.77
N ALA A 198 -14.52 6.81 -8.76
CA ALA A 198 -13.97 7.65 -7.70
C ALA A 198 -12.66 8.36 -8.09
N TRP A 199 -12.11 8.09 -9.28
CA TRP A 199 -10.86 8.70 -9.71
C TRP A 199 -10.93 10.22 -9.74
N GLN A 200 -9.96 10.85 -9.12
CA GLN A 200 -9.80 12.29 -9.13
C GLN A 200 -8.36 12.61 -9.56
N ALA A 201 -8.22 13.04 -10.82
CA ALA A 201 -6.90 13.16 -11.47
C ALA A 201 -5.93 14.10 -10.75
N GLU A 202 -6.43 15.26 -10.28
CA GLU A 202 -5.60 16.26 -9.60
C GLU A 202 -5.13 15.75 -8.23
N ALA A 203 -6.04 15.14 -7.45
CA ALA A 203 -5.69 14.54 -6.16
C ALA A 203 -4.70 13.39 -6.32
N ALA A 204 -4.92 12.52 -7.32
CA ALA A 204 -4.02 11.40 -7.61
C ALA A 204 -2.62 11.87 -8.01
N ALA A 205 -2.54 12.87 -8.91
CA ALA A 205 -1.27 13.44 -9.35
C ALA A 205 -0.51 14.10 -8.19
N LEU A 206 -1.20 14.90 -7.37
CA LEU A 206 -0.60 15.59 -6.23
C LEU A 206 -0.14 14.61 -5.16
N ALA A 207 -0.96 13.59 -4.84
CA ALA A 207 -0.59 12.55 -3.88
C ALA A 207 0.63 11.75 -4.35
N LYS A 208 0.65 11.36 -5.64
CA LYS A 208 1.81 10.68 -6.25
C LYS A 208 3.07 11.54 -6.15
N GLN A 209 3.01 12.83 -6.52
CA GLN A 209 4.16 13.73 -6.45
C GLN A 209 4.71 13.83 -5.04
N ARG A 210 3.83 14.03 -4.03
CA ARG A 210 4.23 14.06 -2.61
C ARG A 210 4.90 12.76 -2.17
N THR A 211 4.34 11.62 -2.57
CA THR A 211 4.92 10.31 -2.26
C THR A 211 6.30 10.12 -2.91
N LEU A 212 6.49 10.56 -4.16
CA LEU A 212 7.79 10.48 -4.83
C LEU A 212 8.85 11.35 -4.14
N ASP A 213 8.49 12.58 -3.77
CA ASP A 213 9.39 13.47 -3.02
C ASP A 213 9.75 12.89 -1.65
N PHE A 214 8.78 12.31 -0.95
CA PHE A 214 8.97 11.62 0.31
C PHE A 214 9.88 10.39 0.17
N PHE A 215 9.66 9.56 -0.83
CA PHE A 215 10.51 8.40 -1.09
C PHE A 215 11.92 8.82 -1.52
N LYS A 216 12.05 9.86 -2.34
CA LYS A 216 13.36 10.42 -2.68
C LYS A 216 14.14 10.88 -1.45
N GLN A 217 13.48 11.48 -0.47
CA GLN A 217 14.09 11.91 0.79
C GLN A 217 14.56 10.72 1.65
N HIS A 218 13.77 9.65 1.73
CA HIS A 218 13.99 8.57 2.69
C HIS A 218 14.67 7.33 2.09
N LEU A 219 14.59 7.13 0.78
CA LEU A 219 15.14 5.96 0.08
C LEU A 219 16.48 6.24 -0.65
N SER A 220 16.96 7.49 -0.62
CA SER A 220 18.28 7.84 -1.18
C SER A 220 19.43 7.28 -0.35
#